data_d301dff978e57ea3b7917cf2a64be863
#
_entry.id   d301dff978e57ea3b7917cf2a64be863
#
_cell.length_a   1.000
_cell.length_b   1.000
_cell.length_c   1.000
_cell.angle_alpha   90.00
_cell.angle_beta   90.00
_cell.angle_gamma   90.00
#
_symmetry.space_group_name_H-M   'P 1'
#
loop_
_entity.id
_entity.type
_entity.pdbx_description
1 polymer ?
#
loop_
_entity_poly.entity_id
_entity_poly.type
_entity_poly.pdbx_seq_one_letter_code
_entity_poly.pdbx_strand_id
1 'polypeptide(L)'
;IVDKEPLGLRGEVADTLKMLKEKGVPTVLGLRDVLDEPGVLSEEWERKKALPALRDLYDQIWIYGLKDVCDPLAGVDLPDVVRNKAIYTGYLRRSWDSTVAMPYVSDKFDPHKPYVLVTTGGGGDGATLIDWVLRAYEHYKRLDIQALLVLGPFMQSKLQSGFMSRVSRLDA
;
A
#
# COMPACT_ATOMS: atom_id res chain seq x y z
N ILE A 1 14.12 -6.96 -8.91
CA ILE A 1 13.68 -6.04 -7.82
C ILE A 1 12.78 -6.82 -6.89
N VAL A 2 12.99 -6.65 -5.58
CA VAL A 2 12.13 -7.18 -4.51
C VAL A 2 11.46 -5.99 -3.81
N ASP A 3 10.17 -6.07 -3.51
CA ASP A 3 9.41 -4.98 -2.88
C ASP A 3 9.27 -5.22 -1.37
N LYS A 4 9.60 -4.21 -0.58
CA LYS A 4 9.45 -4.06 0.87
C LYS A 4 10.21 -5.11 1.72
N GLU A 5 9.97 -6.40 1.50
CA GLU A 5 10.47 -7.47 2.37
C GLU A 5 11.79 -8.06 1.82
N PRO A 6 12.94 -7.84 2.49
CA PRO A 6 14.26 -8.21 1.94
C PRO A 6 14.44 -9.68 1.57
N LEU A 7 13.73 -10.59 2.21
CA LEU A 7 13.77 -12.02 1.91
C LEU A 7 12.42 -12.57 1.42
N GLY A 8 11.44 -11.68 1.15
CA GLY A 8 10.05 -12.05 0.95
C GLY A 8 9.31 -12.26 2.27
N LEU A 9 7.99 -12.44 2.22
CA LEU A 9 7.14 -12.54 3.41
C LEU A 9 7.52 -13.73 4.32
N ARG A 10 8.01 -14.82 3.71
CA ARG A 10 8.37 -16.06 4.40
C ARG A 10 9.78 -16.56 4.06
N GLY A 11 10.63 -15.69 3.52
CA GLY A 11 11.97 -16.04 3.10
C GLY A 11 12.03 -16.69 1.68
N GLU A 12 10.94 -16.69 0.93
CA GLU A 12 10.79 -17.42 -0.35
C GLU A 12 11.71 -16.93 -1.46
N VAL A 13 12.22 -15.68 -1.38
CA VAL A 13 13.13 -15.15 -2.40
C VAL A 13 14.61 -15.32 -2.06
N ALA A 14 14.94 -15.84 -0.88
CA ALA A 14 16.33 -15.89 -0.38
C ALA A 14 17.27 -16.67 -1.30
N ASP A 15 16.87 -17.87 -1.71
CA ASP A 15 17.73 -18.70 -2.56
C ASP A 15 17.82 -18.17 -4.00
N THR A 16 16.75 -17.57 -4.50
CA THR A 16 16.76 -16.86 -5.77
C THR A 16 17.75 -15.70 -5.75
N LEU A 17 17.76 -14.89 -4.69
CA LEU A 17 18.69 -13.77 -4.55
C LEU A 17 20.16 -14.23 -4.50
N LYS A 18 20.45 -15.32 -3.78
CA LYS A 18 21.81 -15.92 -3.75
C LYS A 18 22.23 -16.34 -5.16
N MET A 19 21.38 -17.09 -5.86
CA MET A 19 21.66 -17.55 -7.23
C MET A 19 21.89 -16.36 -8.18
N LEU A 20 21.08 -15.29 -8.08
CA LEU A 20 21.25 -14.11 -8.91
C LEU A 20 22.57 -13.40 -8.60
N LYS A 21 22.96 -13.33 -7.32
CA LYS A 21 24.21 -12.73 -6.89
C LYS A 21 25.42 -13.51 -7.43
N GLU A 22 25.40 -14.85 -7.36
CA GLU A 22 26.43 -15.72 -7.92
C GLU A 22 26.60 -15.54 -9.44
N LYS A 23 25.49 -15.21 -10.14
CA LYS A 23 25.48 -14.93 -11.58
C LYS A 23 25.84 -13.49 -11.93
N GLY A 24 26.18 -12.65 -10.96
CA GLY A 24 26.48 -11.22 -11.17
C GLY A 24 25.28 -10.39 -11.62
N VAL A 25 24.06 -10.83 -11.40
CA VAL A 25 22.85 -10.10 -11.76
C VAL A 25 22.59 -9.03 -10.70
N PRO A 26 22.45 -7.75 -11.09
CA PRO A 26 22.13 -6.68 -10.14
C PRO A 26 20.81 -6.92 -9.41
N THR A 27 20.82 -6.74 -8.10
CA THR A 27 19.67 -6.95 -7.23
C THR A 27 19.31 -5.65 -6.52
N VAL A 28 18.01 -5.34 -6.49
CA VAL A 28 17.48 -4.10 -5.91
C VAL A 28 16.36 -4.41 -4.94
N LEU A 29 16.41 -3.81 -3.76
CA LEU A 29 15.26 -3.76 -2.85
C LEU A 29 14.52 -2.44 -3.05
N GLY A 30 13.21 -2.50 -3.28
CA GLY A 30 12.31 -1.35 -3.31
C GLY A 30 11.68 -1.12 -1.95
N LEU A 31 11.78 0.10 -1.43
CA LEU A 31 11.14 0.52 -0.18
C LEU A 31 10.19 1.69 -0.45
N ARG A 32 9.10 1.75 0.30
CA ARG A 32 8.23 2.92 0.33
C ARG A 32 8.89 4.05 1.13
N ASP A 33 8.49 5.27 0.89
CA ASP A 33 8.96 6.45 1.63
C ASP A 33 8.43 6.50 3.07
N VAL A 34 7.27 5.89 3.33
CA VAL A 34 6.74 5.72 4.68
C VAL A 34 6.77 4.24 5.05
N LEU A 35 7.59 3.91 6.03
CA LEU A 35 7.67 2.60 6.67
C LEU A 35 7.11 2.70 8.09
N ASP A 36 7.26 1.62 8.86
CA ASP A 36 6.93 1.60 10.28
C ASP A 36 7.89 2.52 11.08
N GLU A 37 7.55 2.83 12.32
CA GLU A 37 8.43 3.60 13.20
C GLU A 37 9.81 2.94 13.31
N PRO A 38 10.92 3.73 13.43
CA PRO A 38 12.28 3.20 13.39
C PRO A 38 12.55 2.06 14.39
N GLY A 39 11.96 2.13 15.59
CA GLY A 39 12.09 1.07 16.60
C GLY A 39 11.44 -0.23 16.15
N VAL A 40 10.21 -0.14 15.66
CA VAL A 40 9.43 -1.29 15.14
C VAL A 40 10.11 -1.91 13.93
N LEU A 41 10.59 -1.08 13.00
CA LEU A 41 11.30 -1.53 11.82
C LEU A 41 12.62 -2.22 12.16
N SER A 42 13.38 -1.67 13.12
CA SER A 42 14.65 -2.26 13.58
C SER A 42 14.42 -3.64 14.20
N GLU A 43 13.43 -3.78 15.10
CA GLU A 43 13.06 -5.06 15.71
C GLU A 43 12.59 -6.09 14.67
N GLU A 44 11.79 -5.64 13.70
CA GLU A 44 11.31 -6.52 12.63
C GLU A 44 12.47 -7.02 11.76
N TRP A 45 13.37 -6.12 11.36
CA TRP A 45 14.51 -6.47 10.54
C TRP A 45 15.53 -7.36 11.26
N GLU A 46 15.71 -7.16 12.56
CA GLU A 46 16.52 -8.06 13.38
C GLU A 46 15.90 -9.46 13.45
N ARG A 47 14.61 -9.55 13.79
CA ARG A 47 13.86 -10.81 13.85
C ARG A 47 13.88 -11.57 12.53
N LYS A 48 13.73 -10.86 11.40
CA LYS A 48 13.74 -11.44 10.05
C LYS A 48 15.15 -11.64 9.49
N LYS A 49 16.18 -11.31 10.25
CA LYS A 49 17.59 -11.35 9.79
C LYS A 49 17.79 -10.59 8.46
N ALA A 50 17.13 -9.44 8.33
CA ALA A 50 17.16 -8.64 7.12
C ALA A 50 18.54 -8.01 6.86
N LEU A 51 19.25 -7.57 7.88
CA LEU A 51 20.52 -6.87 7.75
C LEU A 51 21.59 -7.64 6.95
N PRO A 52 21.84 -8.95 7.20
CA PRO A 52 22.73 -9.73 6.36
C PRO A 52 22.29 -9.77 4.90
N ALA A 53 20.99 -9.90 4.62
CA ALA A 53 20.47 -9.89 3.27
C ALA A 53 20.67 -8.53 2.58
N LEU A 54 20.39 -7.43 3.26
CA LEU A 54 20.61 -6.07 2.75
C LEU A 54 22.09 -5.82 2.44
N ARG A 55 22.99 -6.31 3.28
CA ARG A 55 24.42 -6.17 3.10
C ARG A 55 24.94 -7.00 1.93
N ASP A 56 24.56 -8.29 1.87
CA ASP A 56 25.23 -9.28 1.04
C ASP A 56 24.50 -9.60 -0.27
N LEU A 57 23.17 -9.48 -0.30
CA LEU A 57 22.34 -9.91 -1.41
C LEU A 57 21.81 -8.77 -2.29
N TYR A 58 21.87 -7.51 -1.82
CA TYR A 58 21.39 -6.37 -2.57
C TYR A 58 22.53 -5.44 -2.97
N ASP A 59 22.48 -4.94 -4.20
CA ASP A 59 23.39 -3.93 -4.72
C ASP A 59 22.89 -2.53 -4.44
N GLN A 60 21.57 -2.31 -4.48
CA GLN A 60 20.93 -1.03 -4.25
C GLN A 60 19.64 -1.19 -3.42
N ILE A 61 19.27 -0.13 -2.73
CA ILE A 61 18.00 0.03 -2.03
C ILE A 61 17.32 1.27 -2.61
N TRP A 62 16.26 1.08 -3.38
CA TRP A 62 15.48 2.17 -3.94
C TRP A 62 14.38 2.60 -3.00
N ILE A 63 14.37 3.87 -2.62
CA ILE A 63 13.32 4.47 -1.80
C ILE A 63 12.43 5.30 -2.71
N TYR A 64 11.16 4.91 -2.83
CA TYR A 64 10.17 5.55 -3.70
C TYR A 64 9.62 6.82 -3.05
N GLY A 65 10.45 7.84 -2.94
CA GLY A 65 10.14 9.12 -2.32
C GLY A 65 11.30 10.09 -2.41
N LEU A 66 11.12 11.24 -1.78
CA LEU A 66 12.13 12.30 -1.66
C LEU A 66 12.64 12.33 -0.22
N LYS A 67 13.96 12.31 -0.04
CA LYS A 67 14.58 12.32 1.29
C LYS A 67 14.15 13.49 2.15
N ASP A 68 13.99 14.66 1.53
CA ASP A 68 13.60 15.90 2.22
C ASP A 68 12.12 15.88 2.66
N VAL A 69 11.29 14.98 2.11
CA VAL A 69 9.90 14.80 2.52
C VAL A 69 9.80 13.76 3.63
N CYS A 70 10.41 12.60 3.41
CA CYS A 70 10.46 11.53 4.40
C CYS A 70 11.70 10.66 4.17
N ASP A 71 12.50 10.46 5.22
CA ASP A 71 13.58 9.48 5.21
C ASP A 71 13.16 8.26 6.04
N PRO A 72 12.70 7.16 5.41
CA PRO A 72 12.23 5.98 6.13
C PRO A 72 13.35 5.24 6.88
N LEU A 73 14.62 5.57 6.60
CA LEU A 73 15.78 4.99 7.26
C LEU A 73 16.34 5.90 8.37
N ALA A 74 15.71 7.06 8.61
CA ALA A 74 16.09 7.93 9.70
C ALA A 74 15.81 7.25 11.04
N GLY A 75 16.81 7.24 11.94
CA GLY A 75 16.68 6.60 13.26
C GLY A 75 16.76 5.07 13.27
N VAL A 76 16.85 4.42 12.09
CA VAL A 76 17.11 2.98 12.00
C VAL A 76 18.60 2.73 12.15
N ASP A 77 18.97 1.80 13.04
CA ASP A 77 20.39 1.40 13.22
C ASP A 77 20.85 0.53 12.05
N LEU A 78 21.49 1.17 11.07
CA LEU A 78 21.98 0.53 9.85
C LEU A 78 23.49 0.73 9.71
N PRO A 79 24.25 -0.33 9.41
CA PRO A 79 25.65 -0.17 9.00
C PRO A 79 25.80 0.73 7.77
N ASP A 80 26.87 1.53 7.73
CA ASP A 80 27.13 2.45 6.61
C ASP A 80 27.13 1.75 5.25
N VAL A 81 27.63 0.53 5.18
CA VAL A 81 27.65 -0.27 3.94
C VAL A 81 26.24 -0.55 3.41
N VAL A 82 25.24 -0.64 4.27
CA VAL A 82 23.83 -0.79 3.89
C VAL A 82 23.22 0.58 3.56
N ARG A 83 23.46 1.58 4.41
CA ARG A 83 22.94 2.93 4.25
C ARG A 83 23.40 3.56 2.92
N ASN A 84 24.64 3.34 2.53
CA ASN A 84 25.22 3.85 1.28
C ASN A 84 24.63 3.21 0.00
N LYS A 85 23.84 2.14 0.12
CA LYS A 85 23.09 1.55 -1.01
C LYS A 85 21.76 2.25 -1.29
N ALA A 86 21.32 3.14 -0.39
CA ALA A 86 20.05 3.83 -0.51
C ALA A 86 20.07 4.90 -1.61
N ILE A 87 19.09 4.83 -2.51
CA ILE A 87 18.88 5.77 -3.62
C ILE A 87 17.42 6.22 -3.55
N TYR A 88 17.22 7.53 -3.38
CA TYR A 88 15.88 8.13 -3.40
C TYR A 88 15.48 8.38 -4.86
N THR A 89 14.48 7.67 -5.34
CA THR A 89 14.06 7.69 -6.75
C THR A 89 13.07 8.81 -7.07
N GLY A 90 12.59 9.52 -6.05
CA GLY A 90 11.40 10.35 -6.17
C GLY A 90 10.12 9.52 -6.28
N TYR A 91 8.99 10.20 -6.42
CA TYR A 91 7.69 9.56 -6.58
C TYR A 91 7.53 9.07 -8.02
N LEU A 92 7.36 7.76 -8.17
CA LEU A 92 7.17 7.14 -9.47
C LEU A 92 5.79 7.49 -10.02
N ARG A 93 5.76 8.25 -11.11
CA ARG A 93 4.52 8.65 -11.75
C ARG A 93 3.83 7.43 -12.36
N ARG A 94 2.57 7.20 -11.99
CA ARG A 94 1.69 6.27 -12.70
C ARG A 94 1.02 7.02 -13.86
N SER A 95 1.14 6.49 -15.06
CA SER A 95 0.28 6.90 -16.17
C SER A 95 -1.04 6.12 -16.09
N TRP A 96 -2.16 6.79 -16.36
CA TRP A 96 -3.45 6.13 -16.53
C TRP A 96 -3.42 5.35 -17.83
N ASP A 97 -3.72 4.06 -17.75
CA ASP A 97 -3.94 3.25 -18.95
C ASP A 97 -5.41 3.40 -19.36
N SER A 98 -5.63 4.09 -20.48
CA SER A 98 -6.98 4.33 -21.03
C SER A 98 -7.69 3.04 -21.46
N THR A 99 -7.00 1.91 -21.50
CA THR A 99 -7.59 0.60 -21.80
C THR A 99 -8.27 -0.04 -20.58
N VAL A 100 -7.98 0.46 -19.36
CA VAL A 100 -8.64 -0.02 -18.14
C VAL A 100 -10.07 0.49 -18.13
N ALA A 101 -11.03 -0.43 -18.14
CA ALA A 101 -12.45 -0.08 -18.03
C ALA A 101 -12.70 0.71 -16.74
N MET A 102 -13.42 1.82 -16.85
CA MET A 102 -13.84 2.59 -15.68
C MET A 102 -14.72 1.72 -14.78
N PRO A 103 -14.49 1.72 -13.46
CA PRO A 103 -15.36 1.02 -12.55
C PRO A 103 -16.79 1.57 -12.66
N TYR A 104 -17.78 0.69 -12.51
CA TYR A 104 -19.16 1.11 -12.49
C TYR A 104 -19.39 2.05 -11.29
N VAL A 105 -19.92 3.20 -11.59
CA VAL A 105 -20.42 4.18 -10.61
C VAL A 105 -21.92 4.32 -10.86
N SER A 106 -22.72 4.36 -9.80
CA SER A 106 -24.18 4.51 -9.91
C SER A 106 -24.57 5.74 -10.75
N ASP A 107 -25.54 5.59 -11.61
CA ASP A 107 -26.09 6.70 -12.42
C ASP A 107 -26.70 7.84 -11.57
N LYS A 108 -26.99 7.55 -10.30
CA LYS A 108 -27.47 8.53 -9.32
C LYS A 108 -26.34 9.39 -8.73
N PHE A 109 -25.07 9.01 -8.90
CA PHE A 109 -23.94 9.78 -8.42
C PHE A 109 -23.61 10.93 -9.41
N ASP A 110 -23.65 12.14 -8.91
CA ASP A 110 -23.30 13.34 -9.69
C ASP A 110 -21.88 13.81 -9.34
N PRO A 111 -20.89 13.60 -10.22
CA PRO A 111 -19.50 14.00 -9.95
C PRO A 111 -19.29 15.52 -9.90
N HIS A 112 -20.28 16.32 -10.31
CA HIS A 112 -20.22 17.78 -10.27
C HIS A 112 -20.72 18.37 -8.95
N LYS A 113 -21.33 17.56 -8.10
CA LYS A 113 -21.72 17.95 -6.72
C LYS A 113 -20.64 17.58 -5.72
N PRO A 114 -20.56 18.29 -4.60
CA PRO A 114 -19.68 17.89 -3.50
C PRO A 114 -19.97 16.44 -3.04
N TYR A 115 -18.92 15.68 -2.82
CA TYR A 115 -19.05 14.30 -2.31
C TYR A 115 -17.92 13.94 -1.37
N VAL A 116 -18.15 12.93 -0.55
CA VAL A 116 -17.13 12.29 0.29
C VAL A 116 -16.61 11.06 -0.44
N LEU A 117 -15.31 11.02 -0.71
CA LEU A 117 -14.66 9.81 -1.19
C LEU A 117 -14.21 8.96 0.00
N VAL A 118 -14.71 7.73 0.08
CA VAL A 118 -14.33 6.75 1.11
C VAL A 118 -13.63 5.58 0.43
N THR A 119 -12.35 5.40 0.73
CA THR A 119 -11.55 4.31 0.17
C THR A 119 -10.91 3.47 1.26
N THR A 120 -10.94 2.16 1.10
CA THR A 120 -10.38 1.18 2.03
C THR A 120 -9.07 0.57 1.50
N GLY A 121 -8.45 1.19 0.49
CA GLY A 121 -7.26 0.63 -0.15
C GLY A 121 -7.53 -0.77 -0.72
N GLY A 122 -6.83 -1.79 -0.26
CA GLY A 122 -7.05 -3.18 -0.68
C GLY A 122 -8.38 -3.77 -0.23
N GLY A 123 -8.99 -3.25 0.83
CA GLY A 123 -10.30 -3.65 1.35
C GLY A 123 -10.30 -4.81 2.34
N GLY A 124 -9.12 -5.39 2.66
CA GLY A 124 -9.05 -6.55 3.57
C GLY A 124 -9.53 -6.25 4.99
N ASP A 125 -9.27 -5.06 5.49
CA ASP A 125 -9.57 -4.54 6.82
C ASP A 125 -10.56 -3.37 6.83
N GLY A 126 -11.00 -2.92 5.65
CA GLY A 126 -11.80 -1.71 5.48
C GLY A 126 -13.30 -1.83 5.79
N ALA A 127 -13.80 -3.01 6.13
CA ALA A 127 -15.24 -3.25 6.32
C ALA A 127 -15.86 -2.37 7.40
N THR A 128 -15.14 -2.14 8.49
CA THR A 128 -15.60 -1.29 9.59
C THR A 128 -15.80 0.16 9.16
N LEU A 129 -14.89 0.71 8.37
CA LEU A 129 -15.00 2.07 7.85
C LEU A 129 -16.24 2.22 6.97
N ILE A 130 -16.45 1.29 6.04
CA ILE A 130 -17.63 1.29 5.15
C ILE A 130 -18.91 1.16 5.96
N ASP A 131 -18.95 0.27 6.97
CA ASP A 131 -20.10 0.11 7.85
C ASP A 131 -20.44 1.40 8.60
N TRP A 132 -19.46 2.09 9.16
CA TRP A 132 -19.67 3.37 9.87
C TRP A 132 -20.24 4.44 8.95
N VAL A 133 -19.71 4.56 7.74
CA VAL A 133 -20.22 5.53 6.77
C VAL A 133 -21.67 5.20 6.40
N LEU A 134 -21.97 3.95 6.06
CA LEU A 134 -23.34 3.55 5.72
C LEU A 134 -24.30 3.78 6.88
N ARG A 135 -23.92 3.47 8.12
CA ARG A 135 -24.74 3.79 9.30
C ARG A 135 -25.02 5.28 9.45
N ALA A 136 -24.04 6.14 9.14
CA ALA A 136 -24.25 7.58 9.15
C ALA A 136 -25.36 7.99 8.17
N TYR A 137 -25.32 7.49 6.94
CA TYR A 137 -26.36 7.77 5.93
C TYR A 137 -27.70 7.13 6.27
N GLU A 138 -27.74 5.94 6.84
CA GLU A 138 -28.96 5.27 7.31
C GLU A 138 -29.64 6.03 8.47
N HIS A 139 -28.82 6.62 9.34
CA HIS A 139 -29.32 7.28 10.56
C HIS A 139 -29.69 8.75 10.33
N TYR A 140 -28.88 9.48 9.56
CA TYR A 140 -29.05 10.91 9.30
C TYR A 140 -29.68 11.18 7.94
N LYS A 141 -31.03 11.15 7.86
CA LYS A 141 -31.80 11.39 6.63
C LYS A 141 -31.58 12.76 5.96
N ARG A 142 -30.80 13.65 6.55
CA ARG A 142 -30.52 15.01 6.06
C ARG A 142 -29.04 15.23 5.67
N LEU A 143 -28.28 14.15 5.48
CA LEU A 143 -26.96 14.30 4.90
C LEU A 143 -27.11 14.65 3.41
N ASP A 144 -27.03 15.95 3.13
CA ASP A 144 -27.13 16.48 1.74
C ASP A 144 -25.75 16.48 1.04
N ILE A 145 -24.99 15.42 1.27
CA ILE A 145 -23.71 15.19 0.61
C ILE A 145 -23.65 13.73 0.15
N GLN A 146 -23.35 13.51 -1.11
CA GLN A 146 -23.19 12.14 -1.61
C GLN A 146 -21.88 11.50 -1.12
N ALA A 147 -21.83 10.18 -1.10
CA ALA A 147 -20.60 9.44 -0.83
C ALA A 147 -20.28 8.46 -1.95
N LEU A 148 -19.01 8.45 -2.35
CA LEU A 148 -18.47 7.43 -3.25
C LEU A 148 -17.65 6.43 -2.42
N LEU A 149 -18.15 5.19 -2.31
CA LEU A 149 -17.52 4.13 -1.52
C LEU A 149 -16.71 3.21 -2.43
N VAL A 150 -15.40 3.16 -2.22
CA VAL A 150 -14.49 2.26 -2.94
C VAL A 150 -14.11 1.12 -2.02
N LEU A 151 -14.68 -0.07 -2.25
CA LEU A 151 -14.59 -1.21 -1.34
C LEU A 151 -13.24 -1.92 -1.35
N GLY A 152 -12.48 -1.80 -2.43
CA GLY A 152 -11.21 -2.49 -2.61
C GLY A 152 -11.34 -3.96 -3.06
N PRO A 153 -10.35 -4.47 -3.81
CA PRO A 153 -10.43 -5.77 -4.50
C PRO A 153 -10.35 -6.98 -3.56
N PHE A 154 -9.78 -6.82 -2.37
CA PHE A 154 -9.61 -7.94 -1.41
C PHE A 154 -10.71 -8.02 -0.36
N MET A 155 -11.72 -7.16 -0.44
CA MET A 155 -12.87 -7.27 0.44
C MET A 155 -13.65 -8.55 0.14
N GLN A 156 -14.03 -9.28 1.18
CA GLN A 156 -14.80 -10.52 1.03
C GLN A 156 -16.12 -10.28 0.28
N SER A 157 -16.43 -11.12 -0.70
CA SER A 157 -17.62 -10.98 -1.56
C SER A 157 -18.93 -10.89 -0.78
N LYS A 158 -19.03 -11.60 0.35
CA LYS A 158 -20.20 -11.54 1.24
C LYS A 158 -20.40 -10.16 1.85
N LEU A 159 -19.31 -9.49 2.24
CA LEU A 159 -19.35 -8.12 2.77
C LEU A 159 -19.70 -7.12 1.67
N GLN A 160 -19.07 -7.25 0.49
CA GLN A 160 -19.38 -6.41 -0.67
C GLN A 160 -20.89 -6.47 -1.01
N SER A 161 -21.45 -7.68 -1.13
CA SER A 161 -22.88 -7.89 -1.42
C SER A 161 -23.77 -7.29 -0.33
N GLY A 162 -23.38 -7.42 0.94
CA GLY A 162 -24.08 -6.81 2.06
C GLY A 162 -24.11 -5.27 1.99
N PHE A 163 -22.97 -4.66 1.69
CA PHE A 163 -22.86 -3.20 1.53
C PHE A 163 -23.63 -2.69 0.31
N MET A 164 -23.54 -3.36 -0.83
CA MET A 164 -24.31 -3.02 -2.03
C MET A 164 -25.82 -3.05 -1.77
N SER A 165 -26.31 -4.06 -1.05
CA SER A 165 -27.72 -4.14 -0.66
C SER A 165 -28.16 -2.99 0.25
N ARG A 166 -27.28 -2.47 1.13
CA ARG A 166 -27.56 -1.30 1.97
C ARG A 166 -27.61 -0.02 1.16
N VAL A 167 -26.63 0.18 0.25
CA VAL A 167 -26.61 1.32 -0.67
C VAL A 167 -27.89 1.37 -1.49
N SER A 168 -28.31 0.26 -2.09
CA SER A 168 -29.56 0.21 -2.88
C SER A 168 -30.80 0.63 -2.12
N ARG A 169 -30.84 0.43 -0.79
CA ARG A 169 -31.93 0.89 0.07
C ARG A 169 -31.86 2.36 0.45
N LEU A 170 -30.66 2.96 0.43
CA LEU A 170 -30.47 4.40 0.65
C LEU A 170 -30.83 5.20 -0.60
N ASP A 171 -30.63 4.59 -1.77
CA ASP A 171 -30.93 5.18 -3.08
C ASP A 171 -32.44 5.09 -3.43
N ALA A 172 -33.25 4.37 -2.71
CA ALA A 172 -34.68 4.20 -2.95
C ALA A 172 -35.49 5.32 -2.29
#